data_efbbc95f1710c974068c39f27b6eb651
#
_entry.id   efbbc95f1710c974068c39f27b6eb651
#
_cell.length_a   1.000
_cell.length_b   1.000
_cell.length_c   1.000
_cell.angle_alpha   90.00
_cell.angle_beta   90.00
_cell.angle_gamma   90.00
#
_symmetry.space_group_name_H-M   'P 1'
#
loop_
_entity.id
_entity.type
_entity.pdbx_description
1 polymer ?
#
loop_
_entity_poly.entity_id
_entity_poly.type
_entity_poly.pdbx_seq_one_letter_code
_entity_poly.pdbx_strand_id
1 'polypeptide(L)'
;MKIGNYANDMMLVLLLSGQLISCSQDSGTDTGITARTDESTLKSDPLPSWNEGEVKSAIIGYVEDVTNSSSPNFIEKTDRIATFDNDGTLWSEQPMYFQLFFAIDRVKTLAPDHPEWKNQQPYKAILENNMAELAKQGMKGILEIVMTTHAGMTEDEFEQIVRDWIATAHHPSKGQLYKDLVFQPMLELLDYLRENQFKVFIVSGGGIDFMRPWVEEVYHIPRDQVVGSSIKVKYDYNDGNPVIRRLAELEFIDDKEGKPEGIHKYIGRKPVFAAGNSDGDLQMLRWADANKLKSFKLYVHHTDSVREWAYDRASHFGTFDKGLDEAGEKGWKLVDMKDDWKVIYPFELK
;
A
#
# COMPACT_ATOMS: atom_id res chain seq x y z
N MET A 1 -3.56 27.69 44.01
CA MET A 1 -3.81 27.41 45.43
C MET A 1 -4.56 26.08 45.52
N LYS A 2 -3.95 25.16 46.18
CA LYS A 2 -4.24 23.77 46.57
C LYS A 2 -3.83 22.68 45.57
N ILE A 3 -2.68 22.14 45.91
CA ILE A 3 -2.04 20.88 45.55
C ILE A 3 -2.72 19.81 46.40
N GLY A 4 -3.02 18.66 45.82
CA GLY A 4 -3.48 17.47 46.50
C GLY A 4 -2.73 16.26 46.00
N ASN A 5 -1.73 15.83 46.74
CA ASN A 5 -1.01 14.54 46.65
C ASN A 5 -1.92 13.39 47.02
N TYR A 6 -1.81 12.28 46.32
CA TYR A 6 -1.96 10.96 46.93
C TYR A 6 -0.86 10.03 46.39
N ALA A 7 -0.04 9.60 47.35
CA ALA A 7 0.98 8.56 47.23
C ALA A 7 0.47 7.28 47.94
N ASN A 8 1.04 6.16 47.53
CA ASN A 8 1.17 4.87 48.20
C ASN A 8 -0.07 3.95 48.29
N ASP A 9 0.05 2.78 47.71
CA ASP A 9 0.21 1.59 48.56
C ASP A 9 0.89 0.44 47.76
N MET A 10 1.93 -0.04 48.41
CA MET A 10 2.81 -1.16 48.09
C MET A 10 2.35 -2.36 48.93
N MET A 11 2.12 -3.51 48.34
CA MET A 11 2.07 -4.75 49.12
C MET A 11 2.73 -5.95 48.44
N LEU A 12 3.71 -6.38 49.07
CA LEU A 12 4.67 -7.49 48.94
C LEU A 12 4.09 -8.76 49.54
N VAL A 13 4.22 -9.95 48.90
CA VAL A 13 4.24 -11.29 49.51
C VAL A 13 5.03 -12.22 48.59
N LEU A 14 6.19 -12.58 48.82
CA LEU A 14 6.97 -13.58 49.58
C LEU A 14 6.61 -15.06 49.30
N LEU A 15 7.59 -15.77 48.64
CA LEU A 15 8.34 -16.98 48.98
C LEU A 15 7.62 -18.24 49.47
N LEU A 16 8.01 -19.38 48.86
CA LEU A 16 8.51 -20.61 49.51
C LEU A 16 8.83 -21.65 48.41
N SER A 17 10.12 -21.98 48.21
CA SER A 17 10.90 -23.12 48.69
C SER A 17 10.28 -24.49 48.34
N GLY A 18 10.95 -25.40 47.70
CA GLY A 18 12.26 -26.00 47.70
C GLY A 18 12.09 -27.49 47.50
N GLN A 19 12.89 -28.21 46.83
CA GLN A 19 13.80 -29.23 47.34
C GLN A 19 14.41 -30.10 46.24
N LEU A 20 15.67 -30.37 46.44
CA LEU A 20 16.55 -31.26 45.72
C LEU A 20 16.32 -32.74 46.04
N ILE A 21 16.50 -33.63 45.07
CA ILE A 21 16.96 -35.02 45.26
C ILE A 21 17.78 -35.36 43.99
N SER A 22 19.01 -35.48 44.07
CA SER A 22 20.06 -36.45 44.31
C SER A 22 20.18 -37.61 43.31
N CYS A 23 21.35 -37.63 42.71
CA CYS A 23 22.14 -38.61 41.99
C CYS A 23 21.73 -40.08 41.98
N SER A 24 21.94 -40.73 40.80
CA SER A 24 22.76 -41.95 40.73
C SER A 24 23.43 -42.04 39.37
N GLN A 25 24.76 -42.27 39.44
CA GLN A 25 25.61 -42.64 38.30
C GLN A 25 25.28 -44.07 37.88
N ASP A 26 25.29 -44.28 36.58
CA ASP A 26 25.70 -45.57 36.05
C ASP A 26 26.49 -45.38 34.75
N SER A 27 27.65 -46.05 34.73
CA SER A 27 28.65 -46.00 33.70
C SER A 27 28.32 -47.03 32.60
N GLY A 28 28.14 -46.55 31.35
CA GLY A 28 28.05 -47.41 30.19
C GLY A 28 28.69 -46.71 28.99
N THR A 29 29.89 -47.15 28.64
CA THR A 29 30.57 -46.79 27.39
C THR A 29 29.83 -47.40 26.21
N ASP A 30 29.24 -46.52 25.38
CA ASP A 30 28.88 -46.92 24.00
C ASP A 30 29.31 -45.83 23.01
N THR A 31 30.21 -46.22 22.12
CA THR A 31 30.75 -45.43 21.05
C THR A 31 29.72 -45.40 19.89
N GLY A 32 28.73 -44.57 20.04
CA GLY A 32 27.78 -44.22 18.95
C GLY A 32 28.23 -42.95 18.24
N ILE A 33 28.66 -43.09 17.00
CA ILE A 33 28.84 -41.99 16.05
C ILE A 33 27.46 -41.37 15.81
N THR A 34 27.11 -40.35 16.55
CA THR A 34 25.95 -39.51 16.23
C THR A 34 26.31 -38.64 15.03
N ALA A 35 25.83 -39.04 13.88
CA ALA A 35 25.68 -38.12 12.76
C ALA A 35 24.89 -36.90 13.26
N ARG A 36 25.57 -35.76 13.38
CA ARG A 36 24.88 -34.49 13.48
C ARG A 36 24.12 -34.30 12.18
N THR A 37 22.83 -34.61 12.17
CA THR A 37 21.93 -34.06 11.24
C THR A 37 21.92 -32.54 11.51
N ASP A 38 22.64 -31.78 10.70
CA ASP A 38 22.38 -30.36 10.54
C ASP A 38 20.91 -30.23 10.14
N GLU A 39 20.02 -30.06 11.13
CA GLU A 39 18.76 -29.40 10.91
C GLU A 39 19.06 -27.94 10.54
N SER A 40 19.55 -27.72 9.33
CA SER A 40 19.35 -26.44 8.70
C SER A 40 17.84 -26.29 8.61
N THR A 41 17.25 -25.51 9.49
CA THR A 41 15.90 -24.97 9.32
C THR A 41 15.91 -24.34 7.94
N LEU A 42 15.36 -25.04 6.94
CA LEU A 42 15.10 -24.50 5.62
C LEU A 42 14.21 -23.29 5.88
N LYS A 43 14.80 -22.08 5.84
CA LYS A 43 14.01 -20.84 5.84
C LYS A 43 12.96 -20.99 4.73
N SER A 44 11.71 -20.89 5.08
CA SER A 44 10.63 -20.90 4.06
C SER A 44 10.90 -19.75 3.08
N ASP A 45 10.65 -19.99 1.81
CA ASP A 45 10.76 -18.95 0.79
C ASP A 45 9.86 -17.76 1.17
N PRO A 46 10.39 -16.57 1.39
CA PRO A 46 9.59 -15.41 1.80
C PRO A 46 8.72 -14.84 0.67
N LEU A 47 9.00 -15.20 -0.57
CA LEU A 47 8.33 -14.70 -1.78
C LEU A 47 7.89 -15.86 -2.69
N PRO A 48 7.00 -16.76 -2.21
CA PRO A 48 6.68 -18.02 -2.90
C PRO A 48 5.98 -17.80 -4.23
N SER A 49 5.25 -16.69 -4.42
CA SER A 49 4.58 -16.34 -5.68
C SER A 49 5.48 -15.66 -6.70
N TRP A 50 6.75 -15.42 -6.35
CA TRP A 50 7.76 -14.93 -7.27
C TRP A 50 8.52 -16.10 -7.92
N ASN A 51 8.79 -16.00 -9.20
CA ASN A 51 9.72 -16.91 -9.89
C ASN A 51 11.15 -16.69 -9.39
N GLU A 52 11.96 -17.76 -9.41
CA GLU A 52 13.39 -17.61 -9.16
C GLU A 52 14.02 -16.78 -10.28
N GLY A 53 14.70 -15.73 -9.90
CA GLY A 53 15.27 -14.79 -10.85
C GLY A 53 16.07 -13.65 -10.19
N GLU A 54 16.51 -12.72 -11.03
CA GLU A 54 17.32 -11.60 -10.58
C GLU A 54 16.57 -10.68 -9.64
N VAL A 55 15.30 -10.37 -9.93
CA VAL A 55 14.50 -9.43 -9.12
C VAL A 55 14.23 -9.97 -7.73
N LYS A 56 13.74 -11.22 -7.64
CA LYS A 56 13.52 -11.90 -6.36
C LYS A 56 14.80 -11.96 -5.53
N SER A 57 15.90 -12.39 -6.14
CA SER A 57 17.20 -12.49 -5.47
C SER A 57 17.71 -11.11 -5.01
N ALA A 58 17.50 -10.06 -5.80
CA ALA A 58 17.90 -8.70 -5.45
C ALA A 58 17.09 -8.14 -4.27
N ILE A 59 15.77 -8.42 -4.21
CA ILE A 59 14.92 -8.03 -3.08
C ILE A 59 15.40 -8.71 -1.79
N ILE A 60 15.55 -10.05 -1.81
CA ILE A 60 15.97 -10.81 -0.64
C ILE A 60 17.36 -10.37 -0.20
N GLY A 61 18.32 -10.30 -1.12
CA GLY A 61 19.68 -9.88 -0.81
C GLY A 61 19.79 -8.45 -0.28
N TYR A 62 18.95 -7.52 -0.77
CA TYR A 62 18.87 -6.17 -0.21
C TYR A 62 18.37 -6.20 1.23
N VAL A 63 17.25 -6.87 1.49
CA VAL A 63 16.67 -6.92 2.84
C VAL A 63 17.63 -7.59 3.83
N GLU A 64 18.23 -8.72 3.46
CA GLU A 64 19.22 -9.41 4.31
C GLU A 64 20.44 -8.54 4.59
N ASP A 65 20.95 -7.80 3.61
CA ASP A 65 22.11 -6.93 3.79
C ASP A 65 21.82 -5.77 4.74
N VAL A 66 20.70 -5.07 4.55
CA VAL A 66 20.38 -3.87 5.36
C VAL A 66 19.84 -4.21 6.75
N THR A 67 19.46 -5.45 6.99
CA THR A 67 18.98 -5.92 8.31
C THR A 67 20.03 -6.65 9.13
N ASN A 68 21.12 -7.08 8.50
CA ASN A 68 22.24 -7.73 9.17
C ASN A 68 23.10 -6.70 9.92
N SER A 69 23.11 -6.78 11.24
CA SER A 69 23.87 -5.86 12.11
C SER A 69 25.39 -5.88 11.88
N SER A 70 25.92 -6.90 11.21
CA SER A 70 27.34 -7.00 10.85
C SER A 70 27.64 -6.43 9.46
N SER A 71 26.63 -6.04 8.69
CA SER A 71 26.80 -5.45 7.38
C SER A 71 27.21 -3.98 7.48
N PRO A 72 28.11 -3.49 6.60
CA PRO A 72 28.38 -2.05 6.50
C PRO A 72 27.17 -1.24 6.00
N ASN A 73 26.18 -1.91 5.45
CA ASN A 73 24.95 -1.32 4.96
C ASN A 73 23.78 -1.44 5.95
N PHE A 74 24.05 -1.89 7.19
CA PHE A 74 23.01 -2.03 8.20
C PHE A 74 22.21 -0.73 8.38
N ILE A 75 20.90 -0.85 8.41
CA ILE A 75 19.97 0.25 8.63
C ILE A 75 19.24 0.03 9.94
N GLU A 76 19.24 1.02 10.81
CA GLU A 76 18.47 0.99 12.04
C GLU A 76 16.96 0.87 11.75
N LYS A 77 16.23 0.12 12.61
CA LYS A 77 14.77 -0.13 12.43
C LYS A 77 13.97 1.14 12.24
N THR A 78 14.33 2.23 12.91
CA THR A 78 13.67 3.53 12.80
C THR A 78 13.82 4.17 11.43
N ASP A 79 14.81 3.77 10.66
CA ASP A 79 15.11 4.29 9.31
C ASP A 79 14.69 3.34 8.19
N ARG A 80 14.17 2.14 8.53
CA ARG A 80 13.64 1.18 7.56
C ARG A 80 12.24 1.59 7.09
N ILE A 81 12.19 2.62 6.27
CA ILE A 81 10.95 3.14 5.69
C ILE A 81 10.81 2.61 4.27
N ALA A 82 9.68 1.95 3.98
CA ALA A 82 9.30 1.49 2.67
C ALA A 82 8.05 2.23 2.19
N THR A 83 8.05 2.74 0.96
CA THR A 83 6.92 3.44 0.35
C THR A 83 6.48 2.74 -0.93
N PHE A 84 5.18 2.58 -1.08
CA PHE A 84 4.55 1.91 -2.21
C PHE A 84 3.48 2.81 -2.81
N ASP A 85 3.47 2.94 -4.12
CA ASP A 85 2.25 3.36 -4.79
C ASP A 85 1.17 2.29 -4.65
N ASN A 86 -0.09 2.63 -4.94
CA ASN A 86 -1.22 1.73 -4.84
C ASN A 86 -1.69 1.23 -6.22
N ASP A 87 -2.22 2.14 -7.05
CA ASP A 87 -2.79 1.82 -8.36
C ASP A 87 -1.71 1.32 -9.32
N GLY A 88 -1.85 0.12 -9.87
CA GLY A 88 -0.86 -0.53 -10.71
C GLY A 88 0.38 -1.07 -9.97
N THR A 89 0.52 -0.82 -8.66
CA THR A 89 1.64 -1.31 -7.86
C THR A 89 1.23 -2.39 -6.87
N LEU A 90 0.15 -2.17 -6.11
CA LEU A 90 -0.38 -3.11 -5.13
C LEU A 90 -1.67 -3.81 -5.60
N TRP A 91 -2.43 -3.16 -6.47
CA TRP A 91 -3.61 -3.70 -7.13
C TRP A 91 -3.70 -3.23 -8.58
N SER A 92 -4.59 -3.83 -9.37
CA SER A 92 -4.83 -3.43 -10.77
C SER A 92 -5.37 -2.01 -10.87
N GLU A 93 -5.08 -1.35 -12.01
CA GLU A 93 -5.55 0.02 -12.30
C GLU A 93 -6.27 0.16 -13.66
N GLN A 94 -6.28 -0.90 -14.46
CA GLN A 94 -6.88 -0.87 -15.79
C GLN A 94 -8.36 -1.32 -15.78
N PRO A 95 -9.20 -0.83 -16.67
CA PRO A 95 -8.94 0.16 -17.74
C PRO A 95 -8.94 1.61 -17.24
N MET A 96 -9.20 1.85 -15.95
CA MET A 96 -9.11 3.13 -15.25
C MET A 96 -9.00 2.90 -13.74
N TYR A 97 -8.51 3.89 -13.00
CA TYR A 97 -8.36 3.84 -11.55
C TYR A 97 -9.64 3.41 -10.83
N PHE A 98 -9.52 2.53 -9.86
CA PHE A 98 -10.68 1.97 -9.16
C PHE A 98 -11.47 3.04 -8.39
N GLN A 99 -10.82 4.08 -7.89
CA GLN A 99 -11.49 5.22 -7.29
C GLN A 99 -12.38 5.99 -8.32
N LEU A 100 -12.01 5.98 -9.60
CA LEU A 100 -12.86 6.59 -10.63
C LEU A 100 -14.13 5.75 -10.86
N PHE A 101 -14.04 4.42 -10.82
CA PHE A 101 -15.25 3.56 -10.84
C PHE A 101 -16.15 3.85 -9.63
N PHE A 102 -15.58 3.97 -8.44
CA PHE A 102 -16.32 4.36 -7.24
C PHE A 102 -17.05 5.70 -7.46
N ALA A 103 -16.37 6.71 -7.97
CA ALA A 103 -16.96 8.02 -8.22
C ALA A 103 -18.07 7.97 -9.29
N ILE A 104 -17.90 7.18 -10.34
CA ILE A 104 -18.93 6.93 -11.37
C ILE A 104 -20.17 6.26 -10.76
N ASP A 105 -20.00 5.24 -9.94
CA ASP A 105 -21.12 4.55 -9.29
C ASP A 105 -21.84 5.48 -8.29
N ARG A 106 -21.08 6.34 -7.59
CA ARG A 106 -21.67 7.36 -6.72
C ARG A 106 -22.53 8.37 -7.52
N VAL A 107 -22.04 8.84 -8.68
CA VAL A 107 -22.86 9.71 -9.56
C VAL A 107 -24.17 9.03 -9.94
N LYS A 108 -24.14 7.75 -10.33
CA LYS A 108 -25.35 6.99 -10.67
C LYS A 108 -26.31 6.87 -9.48
N THR A 109 -25.77 6.67 -8.29
CA THR A 109 -26.54 6.57 -7.04
C THR A 109 -27.23 7.90 -6.69
N LEU A 110 -26.54 9.02 -6.88
CA LEU A 110 -27.04 10.37 -6.55
C LEU A 110 -27.95 10.96 -7.63
N ALA A 111 -27.89 10.44 -8.86
CA ALA A 111 -28.61 10.99 -10.02
C ALA A 111 -30.15 11.14 -9.86
N PRO A 112 -30.87 10.29 -9.10
CA PRO A 112 -32.29 10.50 -8.84
C PRO A 112 -32.61 11.83 -8.18
N ASP A 113 -31.71 12.35 -7.33
CA ASP A 113 -31.85 13.62 -6.62
C ASP A 113 -31.35 14.82 -7.45
N HIS A 114 -30.71 14.54 -8.60
CA HIS A 114 -30.08 15.51 -9.49
C HIS A 114 -30.57 15.38 -10.95
N PRO A 115 -31.86 15.66 -11.25
CA PRO A 115 -32.42 15.48 -12.57
C PRO A 115 -31.73 16.32 -13.67
N GLU A 116 -31.12 17.44 -13.31
CA GLU A 116 -30.33 18.32 -14.17
C GLU A 116 -29.09 17.65 -14.77
N TRP A 117 -28.51 16.63 -14.09
CA TRP A 117 -27.31 15.92 -14.53
C TRP A 117 -27.50 15.20 -15.88
N LYS A 118 -28.74 14.90 -16.26
CA LYS A 118 -29.05 14.33 -17.59
C LYS A 118 -28.62 15.23 -18.73
N ASN A 119 -28.46 16.54 -18.49
CA ASN A 119 -28.12 17.54 -19.48
C ASN A 119 -26.76 18.23 -19.22
N GLN A 120 -26.06 17.87 -18.13
CA GLN A 120 -24.81 18.52 -17.72
C GLN A 120 -23.65 17.55 -17.81
N GLN A 121 -22.55 17.97 -18.45
CA GLN A 121 -21.28 17.25 -18.39
C GLN A 121 -20.56 17.59 -17.08
N PRO A 122 -19.81 16.65 -16.52
CA PRO A 122 -19.50 15.27 -16.97
C PRO A 122 -20.57 14.21 -16.66
N TYR A 123 -21.58 14.53 -15.85
CA TYR A 123 -22.58 13.59 -15.34
C TYR A 123 -23.40 12.93 -16.45
N LYS A 124 -23.76 13.70 -17.48
CA LYS A 124 -24.48 13.17 -18.69
C LYS A 124 -23.69 12.00 -19.29
N ALA A 125 -22.39 12.15 -19.49
CA ALA A 125 -21.56 11.11 -20.08
C ALA A 125 -21.57 9.83 -19.21
N ILE A 126 -21.53 9.97 -17.89
CA ILE A 126 -21.60 8.85 -16.93
C ILE A 126 -22.97 8.16 -17.02
N LEU A 127 -24.06 8.92 -16.98
CA LEU A 127 -25.43 8.37 -17.00
C LEU A 127 -25.76 7.67 -18.33
N GLU A 128 -25.19 8.13 -19.44
CA GLU A 128 -25.28 7.51 -20.75
C GLU A 128 -24.25 6.39 -20.99
N ASN A 129 -23.39 6.09 -20.01
CA ASN A 129 -22.25 5.16 -20.12
C ASN A 129 -21.31 5.51 -21.30
N ASN A 130 -21.19 6.77 -21.64
CA ASN A 130 -20.35 7.26 -22.73
C ASN A 130 -18.94 7.62 -22.21
N MET A 131 -18.10 6.59 -22.04
CA MET A 131 -16.74 6.76 -21.51
C MET A 131 -15.85 7.59 -22.45
N ALA A 132 -16.09 7.55 -23.77
CA ALA A 132 -15.34 8.37 -24.71
C ALA A 132 -15.65 9.87 -24.54
N GLU A 133 -16.89 10.23 -24.23
CA GLU A 133 -17.27 11.62 -23.93
C GLU A 133 -16.78 12.04 -22.55
N LEU A 134 -16.80 11.13 -21.55
CA LEU A 134 -16.22 11.38 -20.24
C LEU A 134 -14.72 11.69 -20.35
N ALA A 135 -13.98 10.91 -21.13
CA ALA A 135 -12.54 11.12 -21.35
C ALA A 135 -12.23 12.53 -21.93
N LYS A 136 -13.10 13.07 -22.80
CA LYS A 136 -12.93 14.43 -23.34
C LYS A 136 -13.04 15.53 -22.27
N GLN A 137 -13.68 15.25 -21.13
CA GLN A 137 -13.79 16.23 -20.05
C GLN A 137 -12.45 16.42 -19.33
N GLY A 138 -11.51 15.48 -19.48
CA GLY A 138 -10.15 15.55 -18.94
C GLY A 138 -10.13 15.69 -17.42
N MET A 139 -9.01 16.19 -16.89
CA MET A 139 -8.80 16.34 -15.44
C MET A 139 -9.86 17.22 -14.77
N LYS A 140 -10.36 18.26 -15.48
CA LYS A 140 -11.39 19.13 -14.92
C LYS A 140 -12.68 18.37 -14.64
N GLY A 141 -13.13 17.51 -15.57
CA GLY A 141 -14.31 16.68 -15.37
C GLY A 141 -14.13 15.66 -14.25
N ILE A 142 -12.96 15.05 -14.16
CA ILE A 142 -12.63 14.11 -13.08
C ILE A 142 -12.69 14.81 -11.71
N LEU A 143 -12.06 15.98 -11.57
CA LEU A 143 -12.11 16.76 -10.33
C LEU A 143 -13.55 17.17 -9.96
N GLU A 144 -14.37 17.57 -10.93
CA GLU A 144 -15.76 17.91 -10.69
C GLU A 144 -16.55 16.70 -10.16
N ILE A 145 -16.37 15.53 -10.74
CA ILE A 145 -16.98 14.27 -10.26
C ILE A 145 -16.52 13.96 -8.84
N VAL A 146 -15.22 14.03 -8.59
CA VAL A 146 -14.65 13.77 -7.26
C VAL A 146 -15.21 14.73 -6.22
N MET A 147 -15.22 16.04 -6.49
CA MET A 147 -15.77 17.03 -5.55
C MET A 147 -17.24 16.78 -5.25
N THR A 148 -18.03 16.43 -6.25
CA THR A 148 -19.46 16.13 -6.08
C THR A 148 -19.72 14.87 -5.29
N THR A 149 -18.91 13.84 -5.46
CA THR A 149 -19.13 12.51 -4.88
C THR A 149 -18.42 12.31 -3.54
N HIS A 150 -17.40 13.10 -3.23
CA HIS A 150 -16.54 12.94 -2.05
C HIS A 150 -16.69 14.05 -1.01
N ALA A 151 -17.40 15.14 -1.31
CA ALA A 151 -17.57 16.27 -0.41
C ALA A 151 -19.02 16.45 0.06
N GLY A 152 -19.25 17.42 0.98
CA GLY A 152 -20.59 17.77 1.45
C GLY A 152 -21.10 16.88 2.59
N MET A 153 -20.34 15.90 3.03
CA MET A 153 -20.68 14.95 4.10
C MET A 153 -19.59 14.93 5.18
N THR A 154 -19.81 14.22 6.26
CA THR A 154 -18.79 13.96 7.28
C THR A 154 -17.81 12.88 6.83
N GLU A 155 -16.66 12.81 7.50
CA GLU A 155 -15.67 11.75 7.25
C GLU A 155 -16.25 10.36 7.52
N ASP A 156 -16.99 10.19 8.63
CA ASP A 156 -17.61 8.91 8.98
C ASP A 156 -18.64 8.45 7.94
N GLU A 157 -19.45 9.38 7.41
CA GLU A 157 -20.40 9.08 6.33
C GLU A 157 -19.68 8.64 5.05
N PHE A 158 -18.60 9.33 4.68
CA PHE A 158 -17.80 8.97 3.51
C PHE A 158 -17.11 7.62 3.68
N GLU A 159 -16.51 7.38 4.85
CA GLU A 159 -15.89 6.09 5.17
C GLU A 159 -16.87 4.93 5.03
N GLN A 160 -18.09 5.07 5.55
CA GLN A 160 -19.11 4.02 5.43
C GLN A 160 -19.49 3.75 3.97
N ILE A 161 -19.65 4.81 3.17
CA ILE A 161 -19.94 4.68 1.74
C ILE A 161 -18.82 3.92 0.99
N VAL A 162 -17.57 4.21 1.31
CA VAL A 162 -16.43 3.50 0.72
C VAL A 162 -16.41 2.04 1.14
N ARG A 163 -16.63 1.75 2.44
CA ARG A 163 -16.69 0.37 2.96
C ARG A 163 -17.78 -0.46 2.27
N ASP A 164 -18.97 0.11 2.13
CA ASP A 164 -20.10 -0.57 1.48
C ASP A 164 -19.79 -0.87 0.00
N TRP A 165 -19.18 0.09 -0.68
CA TRP A 165 -18.80 -0.08 -2.08
C TRP A 165 -17.70 -1.13 -2.27
N ILE A 166 -16.61 -1.05 -1.55
CA ILE A 166 -15.47 -1.98 -1.71
C ILE A 166 -15.84 -3.42 -1.32
N ALA A 167 -16.83 -3.59 -0.44
CA ALA A 167 -17.33 -4.89 -0.03
C ALA A 167 -18.20 -5.58 -1.09
N THR A 168 -18.79 -4.82 -2.02
CA THR A 168 -19.82 -5.34 -2.93
C THR A 168 -19.57 -5.06 -4.41
N ALA A 169 -18.77 -4.06 -4.73
CA ALA A 169 -18.54 -3.66 -6.12
C ALA A 169 -17.58 -4.62 -6.83
N HIS A 170 -17.93 -4.96 -8.07
CA HIS A 170 -17.17 -5.85 -8.92
C HIS A 170 -16.57 -5.12 -10.11
N HIS A 171 -15.35 -5.49 -10.45
CA HIS A 171 -14.67 -4.97 -11.63
C HIS A 171 -15.37 -5.44 -12.91
N PRO A 172 -15.72 -4.53 -13.85
CA PRO A 172 -16.58 -4.87 -15.00
C PRO A 172 -15.99 -5.90 -15.95
N SER A 173 -14.66 -5.96 -16.09
CA SER A 173 -13.99 -6.90 -17.01
C SER A 173 -13.52 -8.18 -16.31
N LYS A 174 -13.13 -8.11 -15.04
CA LYS A 174 -12.61 -9.26 -14.29
C LYS A 174 -13.70 -10.02 -13.52
N GLY A 175 -14.80 -9.35 -13.18
CA GLY A 175 -15.91 -9.95 -12.42
C GLY A 175 -15.61 -10.23 -10.95
N GLN A 176 -14.40 -9.94 -10.47
CA GLN A 176 -13.97 -10.04 -9.08
C GLN A 176 -14.31 -8.76 -8.33
N LEU A 177 -14.41 -8.82 -7.01
CA LEU A 177 -14.45 -7.61 -6.18
C LEU A 177 -13.18 -6.78 -6.42
N TYR A 178 -13.29 -5.46 -6.37
CA TYR A 178 -12.10 -4.62 -6.54
C TYR A 178 -11.00 -4.95 -5.52
N LYS A 179 -11.36 -5.22 -4.28
CA LYS A 179 -10.40 -5.59 -3.21
C LYS A 179 -9.71 -6.94 -3.41
N ASP A 180 -10.22 -7.79 -4.31
CA ASP A 180 -9.61 -9.08 -4.63
C ASP A 180 -8.62 -8.99 -5.80
N LEU A 181 -8.57 -7.82 -6.48
CA LEU A 181 -7.64 -7.56 -7.58
C LEU A 181 -6.31 -6.98 -7.10
N VAL A 182 -5.87 -7.40 -5.93
CA VAL A 182 -4.56 -7.08 -5.34
C VAL A 182 -3.51 -8.07 -5.82
N PHE A 183 -2.27 -7.62 -5.96
CA PHE A 183 -1.19 -8.46 -6.48
C PHE A 183 -0.60 -9.33 -5.38
N GLN A 184 -0.80 -10.64 -5.48
CA GLN A 184 -0.30 -11.61 -4.49
C GLN A 184 1.21 -11.49 -4.25
N PRO A 185 2.08 -11.38 -5.27
CA PRO A 185 3.51 -11.22 -5.03
C PRO A 185 3.86 -9.95 -4.26
N MET A 186 3.08 -8.87 -4.43
CA MET A 186 3.30 -7.63 -3.69
C MET A 186 2.82 -7.76 -2.24
N LEU A 187 1.75 -8.50 -1.96
CA LEU A 187 1.35 -8.81 -0.58
C LEU A 187 2.45 -9.55 0.17
N GLU A 188 3.07 -10.56 -0.46
CA GLU A 188 4.22 -11.27 0.10
C GLU A 188 5.42 -10.35 0.36
N LEU A 189 5.69 -9.42 -0.55
CA LEU A 189 6.75 -8.42 -0.37
C LEU A 189 6.45 -7.48 0.80
N LEU A 190 5.20 -7.03 0.97
CA LEU A 190 4.80 -6.21 2.11
C LEU A 190 5.00 -6.97 3.43
N ASP A 191 4.60 -8.25 3.49
CA ASP A 191 4.78 -9.11 4.67
C ASP A 191 6.26 -9.33 4.96
N TYR A 192 7.06 -9.68 3.96
CA TYR A 192 8.49 -9.88 4.10
C TYR A 192 9.21 -8.64 4.63
N LEU A 193 8.86 -7.45 4.15
CA LEU A 193 9.41 -6.21 4.66
C LEU A 193 9.01 -5.96 6.12
N ARG A 194 7.74 -6.19 6.49
CA ARG A 194 7.26 -6.03 7.88
C ARG A 194 7.94 -7.00 8.84
N GLU A 195 8.08 -8.28 8.45
CA GLU A 195 8.82 -9.29 9.22
C GLU A 195 10.27 -8.86 9.48
N ASN A 196 10.86 -8.13 8.52
CA ASN A 196 12.19 -7.55 8.65
C ASN A 196 12.17 -6.12 9.24
N GLN A 197 11.04 -5.75 9.88
CA GLN A 197 10.89 -4.53 10.67
C GLN A 197 11.00 -3.23 9.85
N PHE A 198 10.61 -3.29 8.59
CA PHE A 198 10.32 -2.08 7.82
C PHE A 198 8.95 -1.53 8.20
N LYS A 199 8.85 -0.22 8.33
CA LYS A 199 7.56 0.47 8.38
C LYS A 199 7.13 0.77 6.95
N VAL A 200 5.99 0.19 6.56
CA VAL A 200 5.49 0.22 5.19
C VAL A 200 4.40 1.28 5.07
N PHE A 201 4.50 2.14 4.06
CA PHE A 201 3.55 3.20 3.77
C PHE A 201 3.01 3.08 2.35
N ILE A 202 1.73 3.39 2.17
CA ILE A 202 1.17 3.73 0.86
C ILE A 202 1.44 5.21 0.61
N VAL A 203 1.87 5.55 -0.62
CA VAL A 203 2.06 6.93 -1.10
C VAL A 203 1.46 7.00 -2.51
N SER A 204 0.21 7.46 -2.62
CA SER A 204 -0.60 7.27 -3.82
C SER A 204 -1.25 8.57 -4.30
N GLY A 205 -1.35 8.73 -5.63
CA GLY A 205 -2.17 9.76 -6.25
C GLY A 205 -3.67 9.65 -5.95
N GLY A 206 -4.12 8.47 -5.51
CA GLY A 206 -5.48 8.23 -5.04
C GLY A 206 -5.83 8.99 -3.77
N GLY A 207 -7.13 9.11 -3.49
CA GLY A 207 -7.64 9.82 -2.31
C GLY A 207 -7.32 9.08 -1.02
N ILE A 208 -6.67 9.77 -0.07
CA ILE A 208 -6.30 9.20 1.23
C ILE A 208 -7.51 8.62 1.96
N ASP A 209 -8.65 9.30 1.95
CA ASP A 209 -9.86 8.89 2.63
C ASP A 209 -10.62 7.77 1.90
N PHE A 210 -10.37 7.59 0.59
CA PHE A 210 -10.85 6.42 -0.14
C PHE A 210 -10.08 5.17 0.22
N MET A 211 -8.76 5.27 0.46
CA MET A 211 -7.91 4.12 0.76
C MET A 211 -8.03 3.66 2.22
N ARG A 212 -7.99 4.57 3.19
CA ARG A 212 -7.98 4.28 4.63
C ARG A 212 -9.05 3.30 5.13
N PRO A 213 -10.29 3.30 4.59
CA PRO A 213 -11.33 2.41 5.06
C PRO A 213 -11.07 0.91 4.86
N TRP A 214 -10.20 0.52 3.93
CA TRP A 214 -10.04 -0.88 3.52
C TRP A 214 -8.59 -1.40 3.49
N VAL A 215 -7.59 -0.53 3.44
CA VAL A 215 -6.18 -0.95 3.27
C VAL A 215 -5.66 -1.81 4.43
N GLU A 216 -6.16 -1.60 5.65
CA GLU A 216 -5.75 -2.40 6.80
C GLU A 216 -6.25 -3.84 6.70
N GLU A 217 -7.49 -4.04 6.23
CA GLU A 217 -8.05 -5.37 5.97
C GLU A 217 -7.30 -6.10 4.84
N VAL A 218 -6.93 -5.37 3.79
CA VAL A 218 -6.44 -5.96 2.54
C VAL A 218 -4.91 -6.10 2.50
N TYR A 219 -4.19 -5.07 2.97
CA TYR A 219 -2.72 -5.01 2.91
C TYR A 219 -2.04 -5.18 4.27
N HIS A 220 -2.82 -5.24 5.36
CA HIS A 220 -2.32 -5.16 6.73
C HIS A 220 -1.46 -3.89 6.97
N ILE A 221 -1.76 -2.80 6.27
CA ILE A 221 -1.13 -1.50 6.43
C ILE A 221 -2.05 -0.63 7.29
N PRO A 222 -1.59 -0.17 8.48
CA PRO A 222 -2.38 0.70 9.34
C PRO A 222 -2.82 1.99 8.65
N ARG A 223 -3.99 2.51 8.99
CA ARG A 223 -4.59 3.70 8.38
C ARG A 223 -3.69 4.94 8.46
N ASP A 224 -2.91 5.09 9.51
CA ASP A 224 -1.95 6.17 9.71
C ASP A 224 -0.70 6.05 8.83
N GLN A 225 -0.52 4.92 8.15
CA GLN A 225 0.55 4.67 7.20
C GLN A 225 0.10 4.87 5.73
N VAL A 226 -0.99 5.58 5.51
CA VAL A 226 -1.50 5.95 4.19
C VAL A 226 -1.28 7.44 3.96
N VAL A 227 -0.53 7.77 2.90
CA VAL A 227 -0.38 9.11 2.33
C VAL A 227 -1.08 9.12 0.98
N GLY A 228 -1.83 10.18 0.68
CA GLY A 228 -2.59 10.27 -0.55
C GLY A 228 -3.10 11.67 -0.83
N SER A 229 -3.69 11.86 -1.99
CA SER A 229 -4.35 13.11 -2.33
C SER A 229 -5.52 13.39 -1.38
N SER A 230 -5.77 14.65 -1.07
CA SER A 230 -6.80 15.04 -0.12
C SER A 230 -7.61 16.23 -0.60
N ILE A 231 -8.87 16.28 -0.17
CA ILE A 231 -9.71 17.48 -0.19
C ILE A 231 -9.68 18.14 1.17
N LYS A 232 -9.99 19.43 1.23
CA LYS A 232 -10.03 20.17 2.51
C LYS A 232 -11.08 19.58 3.43
N VAL A 233 -10.76 19.60 4.70
CA VAL A 233 -11.66 19.23 5.79
C VAL A 233 -11.81 20.37 6.76
N LYS A 234 -12.93 20.40 7.48
CA LYS A 234 -13.21 21.37 8.52
C LYS A 234 -13.74 20.67 9.76
N TYR A 235 -13.12 20.99 10.89
CA TYR A 235 -13.72 20.64 12.18
C TYR A 235 -15.04 21.40 12.36
N ASP A 236 -16.09 20.70 12.73
CA ASP A 236 -17.40 21.24 13.03
C ASP A 236 -17.90 20.67 14.36
N TYR A 237 -18.61 21.49 15.12
CA TYR A 237 -19.14 21.09 16.43
C TYR A 237 -20.60 21.48 16.50
N ASN A 238 -21.47 20.55 16.05
CA ASN A 238 -22.90 20.75 16.00
C ASN A 238 -23.59 19.88 17.05
N ASP A 239 -24.51 20.46 17.80
CA ASP A 239 -25.36 19.76 18.78
C ASP A 239 -24.59 18.89 19.80
N GLY A 240 -23.38 19.33 20.17
CA GLY A 240 -22.55 18.63 21.15
C GLY A 240 -21.68 17.51 20.56
N ASN A 241 -21.73 17.25 19.24
CA ASN A 241 -20.96 16.22 18.57
C ASN A 241 -19.87 16.85 17.68
N PRO A 242 -18.58 16.52 17.92
CA PRO A 242 -17.49 16.91 17.03
C PRO A 242 -17.50 16.03 15.77
N VAL A 243 -17.39 16.67 14.61
CA VAL A 243 -17.30 15.97 13.30
C VAL A 243 -16.26 16.63 12.41
N ILE A 244 -15.71 15.89 11.48
CA ILE A 244 -14.91 16.41 10.38
C ILE A 244 -15.79 16.43 9.13
N ARG A 245 -15.97 17.62 8.55
CA ARG A 245 -16.70 17.80 7.28
C ARG A 245 -15.75 17.91 6.12
N ARG A 246 -16.10 17.23 5.06
CA ARG A 246 -15.39 17.21 3.79
C ARG A 246 -15.89 18.35 2.90
N LEU A 247 -14.96 19.18 2.43
CA LEU A 247 -15.27 20.35 1.61
C LEU A 247 -14.95 20.07 0.13
N ALA A 248 -15.72 20.65 -0.76
CA ALA A 248 -15.50 20.54 -2.22
C ALA A 248 -14.34 21.46 -2.68
N GLU A 249 -13.18 21.27 -2.10
CA GLU A 249 -11.97 22.04 -2.37
C GLU A 249 -10.73 21.14 -2.22
N LEU A 250 -9.89 21.13 -3.26
CA LEU A 250 -8.64 20.38 -3.26
C LEU A 250 -7.67 20.94 -2.22
N GLU A 251 -7.03 20.07 -1.45
CA GLU A 251 -5.99 20.45 -0.50
C GLU A 251 -4.59 20.03 -0.97
N PHE A 252 -4.45 18.78 -1.39
CA PHE A 252 -3.14 18.23 -1.77
C PHE A 252 -3.30 17.18 -2.88
N ILE A 253 -2.35 17.14 -3.81
CA ILE A 253 -2.23 16.10 -4.84
C ILE A 253 -0.94 15.34 -4.59
N ASP A 254 -1.04 14.05 -4.24
CA ASP A 254 0.10 13.17 -3.93
C ASP A 254 0.54 12.38 -5.17
N ASP A 255 0.78 13.08 -6.27
CA ASP A 255 1.28 12.53 -7.54
C ASP A 255 2.54 13.28 -7.97
N LYS A 256 3.45 12.60 -8.64
CA LYS A 256 4.73 13.14 -9.12
C LYS A 256 5.50 13.83 -8.00
N GLU A 257 5.71 15.17 -8.12
CA GLU A 257 6.39 16.00 -7.11
C GLU A 257 5.68 15.97 -5.76
N GLY A 258 4.36 15.77 -5.75
CA GLY A 258 3.57 15.64 -4.53
C GLY A 258 3.99 14.45 -3.68
N LYS A 259 4.36 13.30 -4.28
CA LYS A 259 4.76 12.11 -3.51
C LYS A 259 5.94 12.37 -2.55
N PRO A 260 7.10 12.91 -2.98
CA PRO A 260 8.15 13.28 -2.02
C PRO A 260 7.76 14.39 -1.04
N GLU A 261 6.87 15.32 -1.42
CA GLU A 261 6.32 16.33 -0.52
C GLU A 261 5.44 15.70 0.56
N GLY A 262 4.55 14.76 0.19
CA GLY A 262 3.73 13.98 1.10
C GLY A 262 4.58 13.11 2.04
N ILE A 263 5.59 12.43 1.53
CA ILE A 263 6.56 11.68 2.32
C ILE A 263 7.24 12.59 3.35
N HIS A 264 7.71 13.78 2.94
CA HIS A 264 8.32 14.73 3.85
C HIS A 264 7.35 15.18 4.94
N LYS A 265 6.12 15.52 4.56
CA LYS A 265 5.11 16.07 5.47
C LYS A 265 4.57 15.05 6.48
N TYR A 266 4.29 13.81 6.03
CA TYR A 266 3.57 12.83 6.82
C TYR A 266 4.46 11.72 7.40
N ILE A 267 5.58 11.39 6.74
CA ILE A 267 6.52 10.35 7.20
C ILE A 267 7.74 10.97 7.88
N GLY A 268 8.25 12.11 7.34
CA GLY A 268 9.37 12.85 7.90
C GLY A 268 10.74 12.19 7.68
N ARG A 269 10.82 11.09 6.92
CA ARG A 269 12.04 10.36 6.59
C ARG A 269 12.07 9.97 5.13
N LYS A 270 13.25 9.97 4.50
CA LYS A 270 13.41 9.42 3.16
C LYS A 270 13.26 7.91 3.21
N PRO A 271 12.51 7.30 2.28
CA PRO A 271 12.41 5.85 2.21
C PRO A 271 13.75 5.22 1.81
N VAL A 272 13.98 4.01 2.29
CA VAL A 272 15.09 3.15 1.87
C VAL A 272 14.60 2.03 0.94
N PHE A 273 13.29 1.92 0.77
CA PHE A 273 12.64 1.07 -0.23
C PHE A 273 11.50 1.88 -0.86
N ALA A 274 11.44 1.93 -2.18
CA ALA A 274 10.34 2.57 -2.90
C ALA A 274 9.90 1.71 -4.08
N ALA A 275 8.59 1.51 -4.23
CA ALA A 275 8.00 0.78 -5.33
C ALA A 275 6.87 1.57 -5.99
N GLY A 276 6.78 1.50 -7.31
CA GLY A 276 5.78 2.14 -8.16
C GLY A 276 5.63 1.38 -9.47
N ASN A 277 4.82 1.91 -10.40
CA ASN A 277 4.61 1.30 -11.72
C ASN A 277 4.59 2.31 -12.86
N SER A 278 4.61 3.60 -12.58
CA SER A 278 4.36 4.64 -13.59
C SER A 278 5.28 5.86 -13.45
N ASP A 279 5.17 6.78 -14.40
CA ASP A 279 5.83 8.09 -14.34
C ASP A 279 5.36 8.95 -13.16
N GLY A 280 4.19 8.64 -12.58
CA GLY A 280 3.67 9.26 -11.36
C GLY A 280 4.56 8.99 -10.14
N ASP A 281 5.34 7.90 -10.17
CA ASP A 281 6.17 7.45 -9.06
C ASP A 281 7.63 7.89 -9.17
N LEU A 282 8.01 8.43 -10.33
CA LEU A 282 9.41 8.73 -10.64
C LEU A 282 10.07 9.59 -9.57
N GLN A 283 9.37 10.61 -9.07
CA GLN A 283 9.90 11.50 -8.04
C GLN A 283 10.04 10.81 -6.68
N MET A 284 9.14 9.88 -6.35
CA MET A 284 9.24 9.06 -5.14
C MET A 284 10.48 8.14 -5.19
N LEU A 285 10.70 7.47 -6.32
CA LEU A 285 11.88 6.61 -6.50
C LEU A 285 13.18 7.42 -6.49
N ARG A 286 13.20 8.59 -7.16
CA ARG A 286 14.34 9.53 -7.09
C ARG A 286 14.60 10.01 -5.67
N TRP A 287 13.55 10.23 -4.87
CA TRP A 287 13.67 10.64 -3.48
C TRP A 287 14.30 9.56 -2.61
N ALA A 288 13.94 8.29 -2.85
CA ALA A 288 14.57 7.13 -2.24
C ALA A 288 16.03 6.96 -2.72
N ASP A 289 16.30 7.17 -4.01
CA ASP A 289 17.64 7.08 -4.60
C ASP A 289 18.60 8.13 -4.01
N ALA A 290 18.07 9.30 -3.67
CA ALA A 290 18.81 10.37 -3.00
C ALA A 290 19.01 10.16 -1.49
N ASN A 291 18.68 8.99 -0.93
CA ASN A 291 18.95 8.66 0.45
C ASN A 291 20.48 8.43 0.65
N LYS A 292 21.01 8.82 1.81
CA LYS A 292 22.40 8.55 2.18
C LYS A 292 22.62 7.08 2.58
N LEU A 293 21.55 6.42 3.04
CA LEU A 293 21.54 4.99 3.32
C LEU A 293 21.33 4.21 2.03
N LYS A 294 21.77 2.95 2.03
CA LYS A 294 21.49 2.05 0.90
C LYS A 294 19.99 1.96 0.65
N SER A 295 19.56 2.18 -0.59
CA SER A 295 18.13 2.17 -0.93
C SER A 295 17.84 1.26 -2.12
N PHE A 296 16.61 0.71 -2.14
CA PHE A 296 16.09 -0.17 -3.20
C PHE A 296 14.95 0.51 -3.94
N LYS A 297 14.97 0.49 -5.25
CA LYS A 297 13.94 1.05 -6.12
C LYS A 297 13.42 -0.05 -7.01
N LEU A 298 12.09 -0.20 -7.02
CA LEU A 298 11.38 -1.24 -7.74
C LEU A 298 10.27 -0.61 -8.60
N TYR A 299 10.21 -0.99 -9.86
CA TYR A 299 9.05 -0.72 -10.70
C TYR A 299 8.36 -2.01 -11.11
N VAL A 300 7.05 -2.04 -11.04
CA VAL A 300 6.21 -3.09 -11.62
C VAL A 300 5.95 -2.71 -13.08
N HIS A 301 6.48 -3.48 -14.01
CA HIS A 301 6.21 -3.34 -15.44
C HIS A 301 5.12 -4.33 -15.84
N HIS A 302 4.02 -3.82 -16.30
CA HIS A 302 2.84 -4.58 -16.70
C HIS A 302 3.04 -5.18 -18.09
N THR A 303 3.48 -6.42 -18.14
CA THR A 303 3.83 -7.15 -19.37
C THR A 303 2.88 -8.30 -19.69
N ASP A 304 1.95 -8.63 -18.78
CA ASP A 304 1.07 -9.80 -18.91
C ASP A 304 -0.34 -9.44 -19.38
N SER A 305 -0.53 -9.46 -20.69
CA SER A 305 -1.85 -9.20 -21.30
C SER A 305 -2.86 -10.35 -21.15
N VAL A 306 -2.45 -11.49 -20.61
CA VAL A 306 -3.31 -12.67 -20.45
C VAL A 306 -3.92 -12.73 -19.05
N ARG A 307 -3.08 -12.64 -18.02
CA ARG A 307 -3.52 -12.75 -16.63
C ARG A 307 -4.01 -11.41 -16.07
N GLU A 308 -3.38 -10.28 -16.51
CA GLU A 308 -3.68 -8.92 -16.06
C GLU A 308 -3.93 -8.01 -17.28
N TRP A 309 -3.16 -6.98 -17.50
CA TRP A 309 -3.09 -6.12 -18.68
C TRP A 309 -1.62 -5.86 -19.01
N ALA A 310 -1.31 -5.68 -20.31
CA ALA A 310 0.00 -5.21 -20.72
C ALA A 310 -0.11 -3.75 -21.18
N TYR A 311 0.63 -2.88 -20.52
CA TYR A 311 0.67 -1.45 -20.83
C TYR A 311 1.97 -0.81 -20.32
N ASP A 312 2.36 0.29 -20.98
CA ASP A 312 3.53 1.08 -20.63
C ASP A 312 3.41 2.51 -21.20
N ARG A 313 4.28 2.90 -22.13
CA ARG A 313 4.47 4.26 -22.65
C ARG A 313 3.23 4.90 -23.23
N ALA A 314 2.39 4.14 -23.89
CA ALA A 314 1.21 4.64 -24.61
C ALA A 314 -0.09 4.59 -23.76
N SER A 315 -0.02 4.10 -22.53
CA SER A 315 -1.19 4.01 -21.67
C SER A 315 -1.68 5.38 -21.23
N HIS A 316 -3.01 5.52 -21.13
CA HIS A 316 -3.64 6.74 -20.58
C HIS A 316 -3.61 6.75 -19.05
N PHE A 317 -3.82 5.59 -18.43
CA PHE A 317 -3.68 5.35 -17.00
C PHE A 317 -2.41 4.53 -16.78
N GLY A 318 -1.60 4.88 -15.79
CA GLY A 318 -0.35 4.18 -15.51
C GLY A 318 0.69 4.34 -16.62
N THR A 319 0.80 5.53 -17.27
CA THR A 319 1.85 5.78 -18.27
C THR A 319 3.24 5.54 -17.67
N PHE A 320 4.01 4.64 -18.30
CA PHE A 320 5.34 4.28 -17.85
C PHE A 320 6.34 4.49 -18.98
N ASP A 321 6.85 5.71 -19.12
CA ASP A 321 7.72 6.16 -20.21
C ASP A 321 9.08 6.62 -19.67
N LYS A 322 9.11 7.76 -18.99
CA LYS A 322 10.33 8.33 -18.41
C LYS A 322 10.88 7.49 -17.27
N GLY A 323 10.00 6.95 -16.43
CA GLY A 323 10.37 6.06 -15.33
C GLY A 323 11.04 4.78 -15.85
N LEU A 324 10.56 4.23 -16.98
CA LEU A 324 11.13 3.05 -17.60
C LEU A 324 12.55 3.32 -18.12
N ASP A 325 12.76 4.45 -18.80
CA ASP A 325 14.09 4.85 -19.29
C ASP A 325 15.06 5.06 -18.13
N GLU A 326 14.68 5.83 -17.11
CA GLU A 326 15.53 6.13 -15.97
C GLU A 326 15.85 4.90 -15.12
N ALA A 327 14.90 3.99 -14.96
CA ALA A 327 15.14 2.72 -14.27
C ALA A 327 16.24 1.91 -14.97
N GLY A 328 16.23 1.85 -16.31
CA GLY A 328 17.28 1.22 -17.09
C GLY A 328 18.64 1.91 -16.95
N GLU A 329 18.68 3.24 -17.03
CA GLU A 329 19.90 4.04 -16.88
C GLU A 329 20.54 3.91 -15.50
N LYS A 330 19.72 3.87 -14.44
CA LYS A 330 20.18 3.81 -13.04
C LYS A 330 20.31 2.41 -12.48
N GLY A 331 19.93 1.39 -13.24
CA GLY A 331 19.92 0.00 -12.77
C GLY A 331 18.91 -0.27 -11.64
N TRP A 332 17.81 0.48 -11.61
CA TRP A 332 16.68 0.18 -10.72
C TRP A 332 16.03 -1.14 -11.14
N LYS A 333 15.40 -1.84 -10.24
CA LYS A 333 14.81 -3.14 -10.55
C LYS A 333 13.45 -2.97 -11.20
N LEU A 334 13.28 -3.70 -12.31
CA LEU A 334 12.02 -3.80 -13.05
C LEU A 334 11.47 -5.20 -12.86
N VAL A 335 10.28 -5.30 -12.31
CA VAL A 335 9.50 -6.54 -12.32
C VAL A 335 8.90 -6.71 -13.70
N ASP A 336 9.23 -7.77 -14.39
CA ASP A 336 8.44 -8.24 -15.52
C ASP A 336 7.28 -9.07 -14.97
N MET A 337 6.06 -8.51 -14.95
CA MET A 337 4.91 -9.17 -14.35
C MET A 337 4.66 -10.57 -14.91
N LYS A 338 4.90 -10.77 -16.20
CA LYS A 338 4.68 -12.04 -16.87
C LYS A 338 5.70 -13.10 -16.47
N ASP A 339 6.97 -12.69 -16.38
CA ASP A 339 8.08 -13.64 -16.22
C ASP A 339 8.52 -13.78 -14.76
N ASP A 340 8.38 -12.72 -13.92
CA ASP A 340 8.79 -12.73 -12.52
C ASP A 340 7.71 -13.23 -11.54
N TRP A 341 6.44 -13.27 -11.94
CA TRP A 341 5.35 -13.68 -11.07
C TRP A 341 4.71 -15.00 -11.48
N LYS A 342 4.60 -15.95 -10.53
CA LYS A 342 3.92 -17.25 -10.73
C LYS A 342 2.41 -17.09 -10.81
N VAL A 343 1.86 -16.27 -9.93
CA VAL A 343 0.43 -15.89 -9.85
C VAL A 343 0.32 -14.37 -9.80
N ILE A 344 -0.82 -13.82 -10.19
CA ILE A 344 -1.09 -12.41 -10.11
C ILE A 344 -1.93 -12.11 -8.84
N TYR A 345 -3.03 -12.81 -8.65
CA TYR A 345 -4.02 -12.51 -7.63
C TYR A 345 -4.12 -13.61 -6.56
N PRO A 346 -4.52 -13.28 -5.31
CA PRO A 346 -4.66 -14.27 -4.23
C PRO A 346 -5.62 -15.43 -4.56
N PHE A 347 -6.69 -15.16 -5.30
CA PHE A 347 -7.65 -16.21 -5.67
C PHE A 347 -7.12 -17.24 -6.69
N GLU A 348 -5.93 -17.04 -7.24
CA GLU A 348 -5.23 -18.01 -8.08
C GLU A 348 -4.42 -19.02 -7.25
N LEU A 349 -4.19 -18.78 -5.96
CA LEU A 349 -3.58 -19.72 -5.04
C LEU A 349 -4.56 -20.88 -4.80
N LYS A 350 -4.15 -22.08 -5.15
CA LYS A 350 -4.97 -23.30 -5.00
C LYS A 350 -4.54 -24.10 -3.79
#